data_bc5a640ecf60e7378f534bc31c12f7d3
#
_entry.id   bc5a640ecf60e7378f534bc31c12f7d3
#
_cell.length_a   1.000
_cell.length_b   1.000
_cell.length_c   1.000
_cell.angle_alpha   90.00
_cell.angle_beta   90.00
_cell.angle_gamma   90.00
#
_symmetry.space_group_name_H-M   'P 1'
#
loop_
_entity.id
_entity.type
_entity.pdbx_description
1 polymer ?
#
loop_
_entity_poly.entity_id
_entity_poly.type
_entity_poly.pdbx_seq_one_letter_code
_entity_poly.pdbx_strand_id
1 'polypeptide(L)'
;MKEEVSSATLYLCVETKVHSVLIINYKDMLKFKIGLVTCMLLMIVLGTQAGGRFVHVKGMDLIQPNGEKLYIQGTNLGNWLNPEGYMFGFKSVNSAWMIDLLFKEMVGPDETAVFWKQFKDNYITRKDIAFIREQGANTIRLPFHYKLFTDEDYMGMTSYQDGFCRVDSVVKWCRENHLYLILDMHDCPGGQTGDNIDDSYGYPWLFDSEASQQLFCDIWQRIAAHYKDEPVILGYELMNEPIAPHFENKEALNNKLEPLYKRAVKAIRQVDKNHVILLGGARWNSDFYMFTDWTFDDNIMYTCHRYGNEPTAEAIKDYLEFREKTGLPMYMGEIGHNTIEWQTRFVKLMKQLNIGYTFWPYKKVDGSCMMGFSKPEQWDSIVVKYSEASRKTFKEMREAHPRQETVRQLLSQFIENCRFDNCHPQRDYIKSLGLKP
;
A
#
# COMPACT_ATOMS: atom_id res chain seq x y z
N MET A 1 -34.91 -78.19 0.16
CA MET A 1 -33.71 -78.89 -0.32
C MET A 1 -32.99 -78.00 -1.40
N LYS A 2 -33.02 -76.70 -1.26
CA LYS A 2 -32.29 -75.72 -2.17
C LYS A 2 -31.58 -74.56 -1.45
N GLU A 3 -31.58 -74.58 -0.13
CA GLU A 3 -30.93 -73.47 0.65
C GLU A 3 -29.60 -73.84 1.34
N GLU A 4 -29.30 -75.17 1.45
CA GLU A 4 -28.08 -75.62 2.12
C GLU A 4 -26.83 -75.62 1.24
N VAL A 5 -26.98 -75.58 -0.11
CA VAL A 5 -25.80 -75.53 -1.02
C VAL A 5 -25.24 -74.15 -1.22
N SER A 6 -26.00 -73.08 -0.87
CA SER A 6 -25.58 -71.72 -1.02
C SER A 6 -24.65 -71.24 0.12
N SER A 7 -24.84 -71.73 1.35
CA SER A 7 -24.06 -71.26 2.50
C SER A 7 -22.65 -71.87 2.60
N ALA A 8 -22.51 -73.14 2.16
CA ALA A 8 -21.20 -73.82 2.16
C ALA A 8 -20.24 -73.24 1.10
N THR A 9 -20.79 -72.87 -0.06
CA THR A 9 -19.96 -72.22 -1.11
C THR A 9 -19.53 -70.78 -0.75
N LEU A 10 -20.36 -70.09 0.00
CA LEU A 10 -20.00 -68.73 0.49
C LEU A 10 -18.94 -68.78 1.58
N TYR A 11 -19.00 -69.81 2.44
CA TYR A 11 -17.97 -69.97 3.51
C TYR A 11 -16.61 -70.35 2.92
N LEU A 12 -16.59 -71.25 1.91
CA LEU A 12 -15.33 -71.60 1.21
C LEU A 12 -14.74 -70.44 0.41
N CYS A 13 -15.57 -69.59 -0.13
CA CYS A 13 -15.07 -68.33 -0.81
C CYS A 13 -14.56 -67.28 0.15
N VAL A 14 -15.10 -67.18 1.38
CA VAL A 14 -14.63 -66.27 2.40
C VAL A 14 -13.32 -66.75 3.02
N GLU A 15 -13.18 -68.06 3.31
CA GLU A 15 -11.92 -68.61 3.83
C GLU A 15 -10.78 -68.55 2.81
N THR A 16 -11.02 -68.81 1.54
CA THR A 16 -9.98 -68.65 0.52
C THR A 16 -9.57 -67.21 0.26
N LYS A 17 -10.46 -66.23 0.41
CA LYS A 17 -10.10 -64.80 0.32
C LYS A 17 -9.33 -64.28 1.56
N VAL A 18 -9.66 -64.78 2.75
CA VAL A 18 -8.94 -64.40 3.97
C VAL A 18 -7.53 -64.95 3.99
N HIS A 19 -7.34 -66.22 3.51
CA HIS A 19 -5.99 -66.81 3.42
C HIS A 19 -5.13 -66.20 2.32
N SER A 20 -5.71 -65.68 1.22
CA SER A 20 -4.95 -64.95 0.21
C SER A 20 -4.57 -63.50 0.59
N VAL A 21 -5.28 -62.91 1.55
CA VAL A 21 -4.92 -61.57 2.12
C VAL A 21 -3.80 -61.70 3.17
N LEU A 22 -3.60 -62.86 3.78
CA LEU A 22 -2.56 -63.09 4.80
C LEU A 22 -1.19 -63.47 4.23
N ILE A 23 -1.08 -63.69 2.89
CA ILE A 23 0.21 -63.89 2.21
C ILE A 23 0.62 -62.59 1.45
N ILE A 24 0.35 -61.41 1.99
CA ILE A 24 1.08 -60.21 1.57
C ILE A 24 2.47 -60.37 2.15
N ASN A 25 3.40 -60.63 1.24
CA ASN A 25 4.78 -60.93 1.48
C ASN A 25 5.40 -59.89 2.46
N TYR A 26 6.07 -60.33 3.51
CA TYR A 26 6.77 -59.46 4.47
C TYR A 26 7.61 -58.40 3.77
N LYS A 27 8.14 -58.68 2.59
CA LYS A 27 8.85 -57.70 1.72
C LYS A 27 7.94 -56.58 1.20
N ASP A 28 6.67 -56.80 0.97
CA ASP A 28 5.74 -55.78 0.45
C ASP A 28 5.19 -54.91 1.59
N MET A 29 5.03 -55.48 2.80
CA MET A 29 4.78 -54.73 4.02
C MET A 29 5.95 -53.85 4.40
N LEU A 30 7.19 -54.30 4.20
CA LEU A 30 8.39 -53.54 4.44
C LEU A 30 8.52 -52.38 3.43
N LYS A 31 8.22 -52.65 2.15
CA LYS A 31 8.19 -51.57 1.11
C LYS A 31 7.11 -50.55 1.38
N PHE A 32 5.91 -50.98 1.85
CA PHE A 32 4.82 -50.06 2.22
C PHE A 32 5.17 -49.22 3.44
N LYS A 33 5.81 -49.81 4.48
CA LYS A 33 6.33 -49.05 5.64
C LYS A 33 7.45 -48.12 5.25
N ILE A 34 8.38 -48.50 4.40
CA ILE A 34 9.46 -47.63 3.89
C ILE A 34 8.87 -46.52 3.04
N GLY A 35 7.89 -46.81 2.15
CA GLY A 35 7.17 -45.79 1.39
C GLY A 35 6.42 -44.79 2.28
N LEU A 36 5.74 -45.26 3.33
CA LEU A 36 5.03 -44.40 4.28
C LEU A 36 5.98 -43.51 5.09
N VAL A 37 7.13 -44.08 5.55
CA VAL A 37 8.17 -43.33 6.26
C VAL A 37 8.84 -42.32 5.32
N THR A 38 9.07 -42.68 4.06
CA THR A 38 9.63 -41.75 3.06
C THR A 38 8.64 -40.65 2.71
N CYS A 39 7.34 -40.95 2.56
CA CYS A 39 6.29 -39.94 2.40
C CYS A 39 6.14 -39.04 3.64
N MET A 40 6.21 -39.61 4.87
CA MET A 40 6.23 -38.80 6.09
C MET A 40 7.48 -37.94 6.21
N LEU A 41 8.66 -38.46 5.85
CA LEU A 41 9.90 -37.67 5.81
C LEU A 41 9.88 -36.61 4.72
N LEU A 42 9.30 -36.88 3.55
CA LEU A 42 9.05 -35.86 2.52
C LEU A 42 8.03 -34.82 2.98
N MET A 43 6.95 -35.21 3.66
CA MET A 43 5.99 -34.25 4.24
C MET A 43 6.60 -33.45 5.41
N ILE A 44 7.50 -34.03 6.20
CA ILE A 44 8.25 -33.29 7.23
C ILE A 44 9.25 -32.34 6.58
N VAL A 45 9.95 -32.73 5.54
CA VAL A 45 10.87 -31.84 4.77
C VAL A 45 10.08 -30.75 4.02
N LEU A 46 8.89 -31.05 3.51
CA LEU A 46 7.99 -30.04 2.94
C LEU A 46 7.28 -29.20 4.03
N GLY A 47 7.09 -29.74 5.23
CA GLY A 47 6.50 -29.03 6.37
C GLY A 47 7.47 -28.12 7.13
N THR A 48 8.79 -28.31 6.99
CA THR A 48 9.81 -27.41 7.59
C THR A 48 10.13 -26.19 6.74
N GLN A 49 9.50 -26.05 5.54
CA GLN A 49 9.42 -24.78 4.82
C GLN A 49 8.15 -23.98 5.12
N ALA A 50 7.48 -24.23 6.24
CA ALA A 50 6.30 -23.47 6.69
C ALA A 50 6.62 -22.04 7.18
N GLY A 51 7.86 -21.56 7.03
CA GLY A 51 8.21 -20.15 7.21
C GLY A 51 8.24 -19.32 5.94
N GLY A 52 7.87 -19.87 4.77
CA GLY A 52 8.41 -19.44 3.50
C GLY A 52 7.47 -18.81 2.47
N ARG A 53 6.21 -18.45 2.74
CA ARG A 53 5.38 -17.78 1.72
C ARG A 53 5.46 -16.26 1.75
N PHE A 54 5.80 -15.68 2.87
CA PHE A 54 5.73 -14.24 3.13
C PHE A 54 7.10 -13.66 3.40
N VAL A 55 7.26 -12.38 3.05
CA VAL A 55 8.38 -11.58 3.54
C VAL A 55 8.24 -11.44 5.06
N HIS A 56 9.33 -11.54 5.78
CA HIS A 56 9.33 -11.38 7.24
C HIS A 56 10.56 -10.62 7.73
N VAL A 57 10.44 -10.06 8.92
CA VAL A 57 11.52 -9.32 9.59
C VAL A 57 12.49 -10.29 10.27
N LYS A 58 13.80 -10.04 10.13
CA LYS A 58 14.86 -10.73 10.85
C LYS A 58 15.98 -9.75 11.21
N GLY A 59 16.01 -9.29 12.44
CA GLY A 59 16.87 -8.19 12.82
C GLY A 59 16.58 -6.95 11.98
N MET A 60 17.57 -6.26 11.47
CA MET A 60 17.42 -5.08 10.64
C MET A 60 17.18 -5.38 9.15
N ASP A 61 16.83 -6.61 8.79
CA ASP A 61 16.61 -7.03 7.41
C ASP A 61 15.18 -7.55 7.18
N LEU A 62 14.72 -7.41 5.94
CA LEU A 62 13.56 -8.14 5.41
C LEU A 62 14.07 -9.39 4.69
N ILE A 63 13.44 -10.54 4.97
CA ILE A 63 13.79 -11.82 4.36
C ILE A 63 12.65 -12.30 3.47
N GLN A 64 12.99 -12.60 2.23
CA GLN A 64 12.07 -13.17 1.24
C GLN A 64 11.77 -14.65 1.52
N PRO A 65 10.70 -15.22 0.92
CA PRO A 65 10.38 -16.63 1.03
C PRO A 65 11.51 -17.60 0.66
N ASN A 66 12.39 -17.19 -0.23
CA ASN A 66 13.56 -17.98 -0.65
C ASN A 66 14.78 -17.89 0.33
N GLY A 67 14.64 -17.12 1.41
CA GLY A 67 15.68 -16.89 2.41
C GLY A 67 16.66 -15.76 2.08
N GLU A 68 16.52 -15.11 0.92
CA GLU A 68 17.36 -13.98 0.54
C GLU A 68 16.87 -12.68 1.19
N LYS A 69 17.78 -11.73 1.39
CA LYS A 69 17.41 -10.38 1.84
C LYS A 69 16.64 -9.64 0.74
N LEU A 70 15.57 -8.96 1.16
CA LEU A 70 14.83 -8.04 0.30
C LEU A 70 15.35 -6.61 0.54
N TYR A 71 15.89 -6.01 -0.49
CA TYR A 71 16.17 -4.58 -0.52
C TYR A 71 15.05 -3.88 -1.28
N ILE A 72 14.19 -3.13 -0.59
CA ILE A 72 13.08 -2.39 -1.21
C ILE A 72 13.64 -1.32 -2.14
N GLN A 73 13.24 -1.37 -3.40
CA GLN A 73 13.55 -0.35 -4.41
C GLN A 73 12.33 -0.15 -5.31
N GLY A 74 11.68 1.00 -5.17
CA GLY A 74 10.40 1.17 -5.84
C GLY A 74 9.88 2.60 -5.93
N THR A 75 8.57 2.71 -6.10
CA THR A 75 7.86 3.97 -6.26
C THR A 75 6.48 3.92 -5.61
N ASN A 76 5.89 5.09 -5.41
CA ASN A 76 4.55 5.28 -4.87
C ASN A 76 3.54 5.52 -5.98
N LEU A 77 2.38 4.85 -5.94
CA LEU A 77 1.25 5.18 -6.81
C LEU A 77 0.46 6.38 -6.29
N GLY A 78 1.18 7.47 -5.99
CA GLY A 78 0.61 8.70 -5.46
C GLY A 78 -0.39 9.37 -6.39
N ASN A 79 -1.25 10.23 -5.85
CA ASN A 79 -2.30 10.97 -6.56
C ASN A 79 -3.40 10.12 -7.21
N TRP A 80 -3.45 8.84 -6.98
CA TRP A 80 -4.45 7.97 -7.60
C TRP A 80 -5.65 7.68 -6.70
N LEU A 81 -5.42 7.03 -5.58
CA LEU A 81 -6.48 6.65 -4.62
C LEU A 81 -6.53 7.58 -3.41
N ASN A 82 -5.66 8.55 -3.36
CA ASN A 82 -5.69 9.73 -2.49
C ASN A 82 -5.09 10.92 -3.27
N PRO A 83 -5.91 11.73 -3.96
CA PRO A 83 -5.41 12.86 -4.75
C PRO A 83 -5.02 14.04 -3.86
N GLU A 84 -3.94 14.71 -4.24
CA GLU A 84 -3.45 15.92 -3.58
C GLU A 84 -3.50 17.13 -4.54
N GLY A 85 -3.83 18.29 -4.01
CA GLY A 85 -4.09 19.49 -4.80
C GLY A 85 -2.93 19.93 -5.69
N TYR A 86 -1.69 19.87 -5.20
CA TYR A 86 -0.53 20.29 -5.97
C TYR A 86 -0.34 19.50 -7.29
N MET A 87 -0.80 18.26 -7.33
CA MET A 87 -0.74 17.43 -8.53
C MET A 87 -1.72 17.86 -9.63
N PHE A 88 -2.72 18.67 -9.27
CA PHE A 88 -3.62 19.37 -10.21
C PHE A 88 -3.19 20.82 -10.45
N GLY A 89 -2.16 21.31 -9.74
CA GLY A 89 -1.69 22.69 -9.79
C GLY A 89 -2.40 23.62 -8.81
N PHE A 90 -3.20 23.09 -7.88
CA PHE A 90 -3.91 23.87 -6.86
C PHE A 90 -2.98 24.24 -5.71
N LYS A 91 -3.20 25.42 -5.12
CA LYS A 91 -2.43 25.92 -3.96
C LYS A 91 -3.25 25.87 -2.67
N SER A 92 -4.53 26.22 -2.73
CA SER A 92 -5.40 26.33 -1.57
C SER A 92 -6.41 25.18 -1.46
N VAL A 93 -6.63 24.43 -2.53
CA VAL A 93 -7.47 23.23 -2.57
C VAL A 93 -6.54 22.01 -2.49
N ASN A 94 -6.31 21.48 -1.30
CA ASN A 94 -5.17 20.60 -1.04
C ASN A 94 -5.55 19.14 -0.85
N SER A 95 -6.66 18.84 -0.17
CA SER A 95 -7.05 17.48 0.19
C SER A 95 -8.06 16.88 -0.80
N ALA A 96 -8.26 15.56 -0.72
CA ALA A 96 -9.13 14.82 -1.62
C ALA A 96 -10.59 15.35 -1.63
N TRP A 97 -11.18 15.62 -0.44
CA TRP A 97 -12.54 16.15 -0.37
C TRP A 97 -12.66 17.59 -0.90
N MET A 98 -11.61 18.42 -0.71
CA MET A 98 -11.60 19.78 -1.24
C MET A 98 -11.56 19.78 -2.76
N ILE A 99 -10.81 18.86 -3.36
CA ILE A 99 -10.73 18.69 -4.83
C ILE A 99 -12.07 18.19 -5.37
N ASP A 100 -12.68 17.21 -4.71
CA ASP A 100 -13.99 16.69 -5.08
C ASP A 100 -15.07 17.77 -5.01
N LEU A 101 -15.06 18.56 -3.92
CA LEU A 101 -15.98 19.71 -3.78
C LEU A 101 -15.77 20.75 -4.87
N LEU A 102 -14.52 21.09 -5.19
CA LEU A 102 -14.18 22.03 -6.27
C LEU A 102 -14.76 21.57 -7.61
N PHE A 103 -14.63 20.29 -7.94
CA PHE A 103 -15.18 19.76 -9.20
C PHE A 103 -16.70 19.73 -9.17
N LYS A 104 -17.33 19.37 -8.03
CA LYS A 104 -18.78 19.46 -7.84
C LYS A 104 -19.32 20.88 -7.99
N GLU A 105 -18.57 21.88 -7.54
CA GLU A 105 -18.92 23.29 -7.75
C GLU A 105 -18.90 23.65 -9.24
N MET A 106 -17.94 23.16 -10.01
CA MET A 106 -17.76 23.53 -11.43
C MET A 106 -18.68 22.79 -12.41
N VAL A 107 -18.95 21.50 -12.18
CA VAL A 107 -19.67 20.66 -13.16
C VAL A 107 -20.84 19.88 -12.56
N GLY A 108 -21.07 19.97 -11.27
CA GLY A 108 -22.12 19.23 -10.54
C GLY A 108 -21.69 17.82 -10.12
N PRO A 109 -22.45 17.19 -9.20
CA PRO A 109 -22.08 15.93 -8.56
C PRO A 109 -21.99 14.76 -9.54
N ASP A 110 -22.91 14.64 -10.48
CA ASP A 110 -22.97 13.50 -11.41
C ASP A 110 -21.76 13.47 -12.35
N GLU A 111 -21.42 14.61 -12.95
CA GLU A 111 -20.26 14.74 -13.82
C GLU A 111 -18.94 14.55 -13.06
N THR A 112 -18.88 15.01 -11.82
CA THR A 112 -17.73 14.80 -10.95
C THR A 112 -17.53 13.30 -10.65
N ALA A 113 -18.61 12.57 -10.36
CA ALA A 113 -18.56 11.12 -10.16
C ALA A 113 -18.07 10.37 -11.41
N VAL A 114 -18.53 10.80 -12.60
CA VAL A 114 -18.06 10.26 -13.90
C VAL A 114 -16.56 10.54 -14.08
N PHE A 115 -16.09 11.78 -13.78
CA PHE A 115 -14.68 12.13 -13.84
C PHE A 115 -13.83 11.22 -12.94
N TRP A 116 -14.21 11.08 -11.68
CA TRP A 116 -13.46 10.26 -10.71
C TRP A 116 -13.43 8.79 -11.09
N LYS A 117 -14.54 8.26 -11.61
CA LYS A 117 -14.54 6.89 -12.14
C LYS A 117 -13.52 6.73 -13.25
N GLN A 118 -13.56 7.63 -14.25
CA GLN A 118 -12.63 7.60 -15.38
C GLN A 118 -11.18 7.83 -14.93
N PHE A 119 -10.94 8.72 -13.97
CA PHE A 119 -9.63 8.97 -13.41
C PHE A 119 -9.06 7.69 -12.79
N LYS A 120 -9.82 7.04 -11.92
CA LYS A 120 -9.38 5.78 -11.29
C LYS A 120 -9.14 4.66 -12.30
N ASP A 121 -9.91 4.61 -13.38
CA ASP A 121 -9.78 3.56 -14.40
C ASP A 121 -8.60 3.78 -15.36
N ASN A 122 -8.13 5.02 -15.54
CA ASN A 122 -7.14 5.37 -16.56
C ASN A 122 -5.80 5.88 -16.01
N TYR A 123 -5.76 6.42 -14.78
CA TYR A 123 -4.55 7.03 -14.23
C TYR A 123 -3.46 5.98 -13.93
N ILE A 124 -3.84 4.89 -13.26
CA ILE A 124 -2.98 3.72 -13.04
C ILE A 124 -3.66 2.49 -13.64
N THR A 125 -2.93 1.79 -14.48
CA THR A 125 -3.39 0.60 -15.21
C THR A 125 -2.38 -0.54 -15.12
N ARG A 126 -2.74 -1.70 -15.66
CA ARG A 126 -1.81 -2.83 -15.77
C ARG A 126 -0.51 -2.48 -16.52
N LYS A 127 -0.59 -1.56 -17.52
CA LYS A 127 0.58 -1.09 -18.27
C LYS A 127 1.56 -0.33 -17.39
N ASP A 128 1.05 0.49 -16.47
CA ASP A 128 1.87 1.25 -15.52
C ASP A 128 2.66 0.30 -14.60
N ILE A 129 2.01 -0.74 -14.07
CA ILE A 129 2.65 -1.73 -13.20
C ILE A 129 3.73 -2.53 -13.94
N ALA A 130 3.44 -2.94 -15.17
CA ALA A 130 4.43 -3.62 -16.02
C ALA A 130 5.63 -2.71 -16.31
N PHE A 131 5.38 -1.44 -16.67
CA PHE A 131 6.45 -0.46 -16.90
C PHE A 131 7.33 -0.26 -15.65
N ILE A 132 6.74 -0.11 -14.45
CA ILE A 132 7.50 0.01 -13.19
C ILE A 132 8.45 -1.19 -13.03
N ARG A 133 7.98 -2.40 -13.29
CA ARG A 133 8.80 -3.61 -13.23
C ARG A 133 9.92 -3.63 -14.27
N GLU A 134 9.62 -3.25 -15.50
CA GLU A 134 10.59 -3.17 -16.59
C GLU A 134 11.74 -2.21 -16.26
N GLN A 135 11.45 -1.13 -15.54
CA GLN A 135 12.48 -0.21 -15.05
C GLN A 135 13.34 -0.79 -13.91
N GLY A 136 13.04 -1.99 -13.43
CA GLY A 136 13.83 -2.71 -12.41
C GLY A 136 13.40 -2.48 -10.97
N ALA A 137 12.24 -1.85 -10.72
CA ALA A 137 11.65 -1.81 -9.39
C ALA A 137 11.23 -3.21 -8.92
N ASN A 138 11.21 -3.43 -7.62
CA ASN A 138 10.74 -4.66 -6.99
C ASN A 138 9.56 -4.45 -6.04
N THR A 139 9.23 -3.20 -5.70
CA THR A 139 8.19 -2.87 -4.72
C THR A 139 7.39 -1.65 -5.18
N ILE A 140 6.10 -1.71 -4.95
CA ILE A 140 5.16 -0.59 -5.10
C ILE A 140 4.57 -0.28 -3.73
N ARG A 141 4.51 1.00 -3.35
CA ARG A 141 3.70 1.50 -2.25
C ARG A 141 2.42 2.08 -2.82
N LEU A 142 1.27 1.65 -2.30
CA LEU A 142 -0.05 2.07 -2.73
C LEU A 142 -0.71 2.93 -1.66
N PRO A 143 -0.61 4.26 -1.77
CA PRO A 143 -1.38 5.18 -0.95
C PRO A 143 -2.88 5.08 -1.24
N PHE A 144 -3.70 4.99 -0.20
CA PHE A 144 -5.15 4.98 -0.33
C PHE A 144 -5.83 5.76 0.80
N HIS A 145 -6.98 6.32 0.49
CA HIS A 145 -7.87 6.95 1.45
C HIS A 145 -8.74 5.90 2.17
N TYR A 146 -8.94 6.00 3.48
CA TYR A 146 -9.71 5.04 4.27
C TYR A 146 -11.14 4.81 3.76
N LYS A 147 -11.77 5.83 3.16
CA LYS A 147 -13.13 5.75 2.62
C LYS A 147 -13.29 4.72 1.51
N LEU A 148 -12.20 4.31 0.86
CA LEU A 148 -12.22 3.19 -0.09
C LEU A 148 -12.72 1.88 0.54
N PHE A 149 -12.61 1.75 1.86
CA PHE A 149 -12.99 0.56 2.61
C PHE A 149 -14.18 0.80 3.54
N THR A 150 -14.97 1.84 3.27
CA THR A 150 -16.24 2.16 3.93
C THR A 150 -17.37 2.28 2.92
N ASP A 151 -18.59 2.48 3.37
CA ASP A 151 -19.75 2.76 2.51
C ASP A 151 -20.03 4.29 2.39
N GLU A 152 -19.05 5.12 2.75
CA GLU A 152 -19.10 6.56 2.51
C GLU A 152 -18.84 6.88 1.02
N ASP A 153 -19.48 7.96 0.53
CA ASP A 153 -19.15 8.46 -0.81
C ASP A 153 -17.72 8.97 -0.85
N TYR A 154 -16.93 8.38 -1.75
CA TYR A 154 -15.57 8.81 -1.99
C TYR A 154 -15.22 8.71 -3.49
N MET A 155 -15.03 9.86 -4.13
CA MET A 155 -14.67 9.92 -5.55
C MET A 155 -15.64 9.08 -6.42
N GLY A 156 -16.95 9.17 -6.15
CA GLY A 156 -18.00 8.44 -6.86
C GLY A 156 -18.06 6.94 -6.54
N MET A 157 -17.39 6.46 -5.50
CA MET A 157 -17.54 5.11 -4.94
C MET A 157 -18.36 5.19 -3.65
N THR A 158 -19.28 4.25 -3.45
CA THR A 158 -20.22 4.23 -2.34
C THR A 158 -20.26 2.88 -1.61
N SER A 159 -19.30 2.00 -1.88
CA SER A 159 -19.20 0.69 -1.27
C SER A 159 -17.74 0.31 -1.03
N TYR A 160 -17.45 -0.22 0.16
CA TYR A 160 -16.13 -0.78 0.47
C TYR A 160 -15.70 -1.92 -0.49
N GLN A 161 -16.67 -2.56 -1.14
CA GLN A 161 -16.37 -3.60 -2.15
C GLN A 161 -15.70 -3.02 -3.39
N ASP A 162 -16.02 -1.78 -3.78
CA ASP A 162 -15.36 -1.11 -4.89
C ASP A 162 -13.88 -0.86 -4.60
N GLY A 163 -13.56 -0.52 -3.34
CA GLY A 163 -12.19 -0.39 -2.87
C GLY A 163 -11.42 -1.71 -2.99
N PHE A 164 -12.00 -2.81 -2.50
CA PHE A 164 -11.38 -4.13 -2.65
C PHE A 164 -11.20 -4.53 -4.11
N CYS A 165 -12.19 -4.39 -4.97
CA CYS A 165 -12.08 -4.69 -6.40
C CYS A 165 -10.92 -3.91 -7.05
N ARG A 166 -10.71 -2.67 -6.63
CA ARG A 166 -9.62 -1.81 -7.13
C ARG A 166 -8.27 -2.31 -6.66
N VAL A 167 -8.11 -2.57 -5.37
CA VAL A 167 -6.84 -3.05 -4.80
C VAL A 167 -6.55 -4.49 -5.26
N ASP A 168 -7.54 -5.36 -5.40
CA ASP A 168 -7.39 -6.71 -5.98
C ASP A 168 -6.81 -6.67 -7.39
N SER A 169 -7.21 -5.66 -8.18
CA SER A 169 -6.63 -5.45 -9.51
C SER A 169 -5.14 -5.15 -9.43
N VAL A 170 -4.71 -4.27 -8.50
CA VAL A 170 -3.30 -3.94 -8.27
C VAL A 170 -2.53 -5.17 -7.78
N VAL A 171 -3.07 -5.90 -6.82
CA VAL A 171 -2.49 -7.16 -6.30
C VAL A 171 -2.27 -8.15 -7.45
N LYS A 172 -3.27 -8.33 -8.31
CA LYS A 172 -3.15 -9.18 -9.50
C LYS A 172 -2.03 -8.72 -10.43
N TRP A 173 -1.97 -7.41 -10.75
CA TRP A 173 -0.94 -6.86 -11.63
C TRP A 173 0.47 -6.96 -11.02
N CYS A 174 0.61 -6.75 -9.70
CA CYS A 174 1.87 -6.93 -8.99
C CYS A 174 2.31 -8.41 -9.03
N ARG A 175 1.40 -9.35 -8.82
CA ARG A 175 1.69 -10.80 -8.92
C ARG A 175 2.18 -11.18 -10.33
N GLU A 176 1.50 -10.71 -11.37
CA GLU A 176 1.86 -10.96 -12.77
C GLU A 176 3.26 -10.40 -13.12
N ASN A 177 3.68 -9.34 -12.44
CA ASN A 177 4.96 -8.65 -12.68
C ASN A 177 6.02 -8.94 -11.61
N HIS A 178 5.79 -9.86 -10.67
CA HIS A 178 6.73 -10.19 -9.59
C HIS A 178 7.19 -8.97 -8.79
N LEU A 179 6.24 -8.12 -8.41
CA LEU A 179 6.44 -6.95 -7.57
C LEU A 179 5.82 -7.20 -6.19
N TYR A 180 6.46 -6.74 -5.14
CA TYR A 180 5.83 -6.63 -3.83
C TYR A 180 4.96 -5.37 -3.75
N LEU A 181 3.92 -5.42 -2.90
CA LEU A 181 2.99 -4.34 -2.68
C LEU A 181 2.95 -3.97 -1.20
N ILE A 182 3.13 -2.70 -0.87
CA ILE A 182 2.86 -2.13 0.45
C ILE A 182 1.53 -1.39 0.37
N LEU A 183 0.57 -1.74 1.22
CA LEU A 183 -0.69 -1.00 1.38
C LEU A 183 -0.50 0.08 2.43
N ASP A 184 -0.69 1.34 2.04
CA ASP A 184 -0.49 2.51 2.89
C ASP A 184 -1.81 3.25 3.09
N MET A 185 -2.32 3.28 4.34
CA MET A 185 -3.45 4.16 4.65
C MET A 185 -2.94 5.60 4.74
N HIS A 186 -3.06 6.28 3.61
CA HIS A 186 -2.53 7.63 3.42
C HIS A 186 -3.40 8.70 4.06
N ASP A 187 -4.68 8.42 4.17
CA ASP A 187 -5.66 9.24 4.85
C ASP A 187 -6.48 8.36 5.80
N CYS A 188 -6.47 8.68 7.09
CA CYS A 188 -7.09 7.92 8.15
C CYS A 188 -8.42 8.55 8.60
N PRO A 189 -9.34 7.76 9.21
CA PRO A 189 -10.57 8.31 9.79
C PRO A 189 -10.32 9.48 10.75
N GLY A 190 -10.90 10.63 10.47
CA GLY A 190 -10.72 11.85 11.27
C GLY A 190 -9.44 12.64 10.95
N GLY A 191 -8.58 12.13 10.07
CA GLY A 191 -7.28 12.71 9.72
C GLY A 191 -6.22 12.46 10.79
N GLN A 192 -5.01 12.11 10.34
CA GLN A 192 -3.88 11.80 11.21
C GLN A 192 -2.81 12.87 11.21
N THR A 193 -2.69 13.64 10.14
CA THR A 193 -1.67 14.67 9.98
C THR A 193 -2.14 16.02 10.51
N GLY A 194 -3.38 16.39 10.19
CA GLY A 194 -3.95 17.71 10.46
C GLY A 194 -3.51 18.77 9.46
N ASP A 195 -3.06 18.37 8.27
CA ASP A 195 -2.52 19.23 7.22
C ASP A 195 -3.06 18.80 5.84
N ASN A 196 -2.48 19.31 4.76
CA ASN A 196 -2.93 19.19 3.38
C ASN A 196 -2.93 17.77 2.79
N ILE A 197 -2.33 16.80 3.44
CA ILE A 197 -2.21 15.42 2.94
C ILE A 197 -3.32 14.50 3.42
N ASP A 198 -4.20 14.97 4.30
CA ASP A 198 -5.36 14.23 4.77
C ASP A 198 -6.65 15.09 4.73
N ASP A 199 -7.80 14.44 4.86
CA ASP A 199 -9.11 15.10 4.93
C ASP A 199 -9.48 15.58 6.35
N SER A 200 -8.49 15.79 7.21
CA SER A 200 -8.69 16.41 8.52
C SER A 200 -9.17 17.86 8.37
N TYR A 201 -9.98 18.31 9.29
CA TYR A 201 -10.44 19.71 9.30
C TYR A 201 -9.40 20.66 9.94
N GLY A 202 -8.10 20.51 9.56
CA GLY A 202 -7.00 21.32 10.08
C GLY A 202 -6.50 20.89 11.47
N TYR A 203 -6.88 19.68 11.93
CA TYR A 203 -6.44 19.08 13.18
C TYR A 203 -6.51 17.55 13.09
N PRO A 204 -5.54 16.80 13.64
CA PRO A 204 -5.49 15.34 13.54
C PRO A 204 -6.48 14.67 14.52
N TRP A 205 -7.76 14.73 14.20
CA TRP A 205 -8.87 14.27 15.05
C TRP A 205 -8.86 12.77 15.34
N LEU A 206 -8.15 11.97 14.54
CA LEU A 206 -7.96 10.56 14.82
C LEU A 206 -7.49 10.31 16.27
N PHE A 207 -6.56 11.14 16.76
CA PHE A 207 -5.97 10.97 18.09
C PHE A 207 -6.89 11.40 19.24
N ASP A 208 -7.95 12.12 18.95
CA ASP A 208 -8.91 12.62 19.96
C ASP A 208 -10.33 12.02 19.81
N SER A 209 -10.57 11.21 18.78
CA SER A 209 -11.85 10.57 18.48
C SER A 209 -11.79 9.05 18.65
N GLU A 210 -12.42 8.53 19.70
CA GLU A 210 -12.51 7.07 19.90
C GLU A 210 -13.25 6.38 18.74
N ALA A 211 -14.26 7.02 18.15
CA ALA A 211 -14.97 6.47 16.99
C ALA A 211 -14.05 6.36 15.78
N SER A 212 -13.20 7.36 15.52
CA SER A 212 -12.21 7.33 14.43
C SER A 212 -11.14 6.27 14.66
N GLN A 213 -10.65 6.13 15.91
CA GLN A 213 -9.67 5.10 16.27
C GLN A 213 -10.25 3.69 16.11
N GLN A 214 -11.51 3.48 16.52
CA GLN A 214 -12.15 2.19 16.31
C GLN A 214 -12.35 1.89 14.83
N LEU A 215 -12.82 2.85 14.04
CA LEU A 215 -12.98 2.68 12.59
C LEU A 215 -11.63 2.40 11.90
N PHE A 216 -10.56 3.07 12.31
CA PHE A 216 -9.19 2.80 11.84
C PHE A 216 -8.77 1.33 12.07
N CYS A 217 -9.00 0.82 13.27
CA CYS A 217 -8.71 -0.57 13.61
C CYS A 217 -9.59 -1.56 12.83
N ASP A 218 -10.88 -1.26 12.68
CA ASP A 218 -11.85 -2.13 11.98
C ASP A 218 -11.53 -2.23 10.48
N ILE A 219 -11.13 -1.12 9.85
CA ILE A 219 -10.72 -1.09 8.45
C ILE A 219 -9.45 -1.94 8.27
N TRP A 220 -8.42 -1.76 9.11
CA TRP A 220 -7.20 -2.56 9.02
C TRP A 220 -7.47 -4.05 9.26
N GLN A 221 -8.31 -4.40 10.21
CA GLN A 221 -8.70 -5.81 10.44
C GLN A 221 -9.43 -6.38 9.21
N ARG A 222 -10.31 -5.60 8.58
CA ARG A 222 -11.03 -6.00 7.36
C ARG A 222 -10.08 -6.20 6.19
N ILE A 223 -9.15 -5.28 5.97
CA ILE A 223 -8.11 -5.38 4.93
C ILE A 223 -7.23 -6.62 5.18
N ALA A 224 -6.76 -6.79 6.40
CA ALA A 224 -5.93 -7.92 6.78
C ALA A 224 -6.67 -9.27 6.61
N ALA A 225 -7.94 -9.35 6.99
CA ALA A 225 -8.75 -10.56 6.80
C ALA A 225 -8.90 -10.94 5.32
N HIS A 226 -9.04 -9.94 4.44
CA HIS A 226 -9.16 -10.15 3.00
C HIS A 226 -7.84 -10.63 2.38
N TYR A 227 -6.71 -10.07 2.79
CA TYR A 227 -5.40 -10.31 2.18
C TYR A 227 -4.47 -11.26 2.95
N LYS A 228 -4.87 -11.84 4.07
CA LYS A 228 -4.04 -12.67 4.95
C LYS A 228 -3.25 -13.81 4.25
N ASP A 229 -3.74 -14.27 3.11
CA ASP A 229 -3.15 -15.36 2.33
C ASP A 229 -2.43 -14.89 1.06
N GLU A 230 -2.24 -13.56 0.87
CA GLU A 230 -1.71 -12.95 -0.35
C GLU A 230 -0.23 -12.53 -0.20
N PRO A 231 0.73 -13.37 -0.59
CA PRO A 231 2.16 -13.11 -0.36
C PRO A 231 2.76 -12.00 -1.24
N VAL A 232 2.02 -11.49 -2.23
CA VAL A 232 2.43 -10.33 -3.03
C VAL A 232 2.42 -9.06 -2.18
N ILE A 233 1.50 -8.98 -1.22
CA ILE A 233 1.53 -7.90 -0.25
C ILE A 233 2.71 -8.14 0.70
N LEU A 234 3.65 -7.20 0.73
CA LEU A 234 4.76 -7.19 1.65
C LEU A 234 4.26 -6.91 3.06
N GLY A 235 3.43 -5.88 3.20
CA GLY A 235 2.93 -5.46 4.49
C GLY A 235 1.94 -4.31 4.44
N TYR A 236 1.50 -3.93 5.63
CA TYR A 236 0.53 -2.87 5.90
C TYR A 236 1.23 -1.70 6.56
N GLU A 237 1.34 -0.58 5.86
CA GLU A 237 1.78 0.70 6.41
C GLU A 237 0.56 1.38 7.03
N LEU A 238 0.50 1.36 8.36
CA LEU A 238 -0.73 1.64 9.08
C LEU A 238 -1.20 3.07 8.93
N MET A 239 -0.28 4.03 8.78
CA MET A 239 -0.60 5.45 8.78
C MET A 239 0.51 6.25 8.09
N ASN A 240 0.13 7.04 7.09
CA ASN A 240 1.03 7.99 6.45
C ASN A 240 1.19 9.25 7.28
N GLU A 241 2.42 9.70 7.49
CA GLU A 241 2.80 11.04 7.97
C GLU A 241 1.97 11.59 9.17
N PRO A 242 1.87 10.88 10.30
CA PRO A 242 1.08 11.36 11.42
C PRO A 242 1.66 12.64 12.04
N ILE A 243 0.78 13.46 12.53
CA ILE A 243 0.98 14.61 13.42
C ILE A 243 1.97 15.64 12.85
N ALA A 244 1.45 16.64 12.17
CA ALA A 244 2.24 17.78 11.71
C ALA A 244 2.89 18.54 12.89
N PRO A 245 4.07 19.15 12.71
CA PRO A 245 4.88 19.70 13.81
C PRO A 245 4.35 21.02 14.39
N HIS A 246 3.40 21.66 13.74
CA HIS A 246 2.95 23.02 14.08
C HIS A 246 1.89 23.08 15.20
N PHE A 247 1.37 21.94 15.69
CA PHE A 247 0.40 21.92 16.76
C PHE A 247 1.06 22.22 18.12
N GLU A 248 0.46 23.12 18.92
CA GLU A 248 0.95 23.45 20.26
C GLU A 248 0.94 22.24 21.21
N ASN A 249 -0.05 21.35 21.04
CA ASN A 249 -0.22 20.13 21.83
C ASN A 249 0.43 18.89 21.20
N LYS A 250 1.36 19.06 20.27
CA LYS A 250 1.98 17.94 19.52
C LYS A 250 2.57 16.84 20.42
N GLU A 251 3.15 17.19 21.56
CA GLU A 251 3.71 16.21 22.49
C GLU A 251 2.63 15.28 23.07
N ALA A 252 1.46 15.85 23.40
CA ALA A 252 0.32 15.06 23.85
C ALA A 252 -0.24 14.17 22.74
N LEU A 253 -0.22 14.64 21.49
CA LEU A 253 -0.62 13.87 20.32
C LEU A 253 0.38 12.75 20.04
N ASN A 254 1.69 13.05 20.03
CA ASN A 254 2.76 12.08 19.80
C ASN A 254 2.69 10.90 20.76
N ASN A 255 2.38 11.16 22.03
CA ASN A 255 2.24 10.10 23.05
C ASN A 255 1.02 9.18 22.81
N LYS A 256 0.09 9.53 21.91
CA LYS A 256 -1.05 8.67 21.54
C LYS A 256 -0.74 7.74 20.34
N LEU A 257 0.34 7.98 19.63
CA LEU A 257 0.68 7.27 18.39
C LEU A 257 0.98 5.78 18.67
N GLU A 258 1.93 5.49 19.54
CA GLU A 258 2.31 4.10 19.88
C GLU A 258 1.13 3.28 20.43
N PRO A 259 0.32 3.77 21.40
CA PRO A 259 -0.87 3.06 21.86
C PRO A 259 -1.89 2.73 20.76
N LEU A 260 -2.12 3.67 19.83
CA LEU A 260 -3.03 3.44 18.70
C LEU A 260 -2.49 2.38 17.75
N TYR A 261 -1.20 2.42 17.42
CA TYR A 261 -0.56 1.38 16.62
C TYR A 261 -0.67 -0.01 17.26
N LYS A 262 -0.39 -0.12 18.56
CA LYS A 262 -0.55 -1.39 19.28
C LYS A 262 -1.98 -1.93 19.22
N ARG A 263 -2.98 -1.04 19.31
CA ARG A 263 -4.40 -1.38 19.17
C ARG A 263 -4.71 -1.91 17.77
N ALA A 264 -4.24 -1.24 16.72
CA ALA A 264 -4.44 -1.64 15.33
C ALA A 264 -3.72 -2.97 15.02
N VAL A 265 -2.46 -3.13 15.44
CA VAL A 265 -1.71 -4.38 15.29
C VAL A 265 -2.42 -5.54 15.99
N LYS A 266 -2.93 -5.33 17.19
CA LYS A 266 -3.73 -6.35 17.89
C LYS A 266 -4.97 -6.77 17.10
N ALA A 267 -5.67 -5.83 16.45
CA ALA A 267 -6.83 -6.13 15.60
C ALA A 267 -6.42 -6.92 14.34
N ILE A 268 -5.36 -6.50 13.66
CA ILE A 268 -4.79 -7.20 12.50
C ILE A 268 -4.39 -8.63 12.86
N ARG A 269 -3.67 -8.82 13.96
CA ARG A 269 -3.14 -10.13 14.39
C ARG A 269 -4.21 -11.13 14.82
N GLN A 270 -5.46 -10.70 14.99
CA GLN A 270 -6.58 -11.64 15.14
C GLN A 270 -6.86 -12.44 13.87
N VAL A 271 -6.58 -11.88 12.71
CA VAL A 271 -6.92 -12.46 11.40
C VAL A 271 -5.71 -12.76 10.52
N ASP A 272 -4.61 -12.05 10.68
CA ASP A 272 -3.40 -12.15 9.87
C ASP A 272 -2.13 -12.21 10.75
N LYS A 273 -1.38 -13.31 10.62
CA LYS A 273 -0.13 -13.56 11.37
C LYS A 273 1.12 -13.36 10.50
N ASN A 274 0.97 -13.05 9.22
CA ASN A 274 2.03 -13.21 8.23
C ASN A 274 2.64 -11.89 7.75
N HIS A 275 1.79 -10.89 7.44
CA HIS A 275 2.27 -9.67 6.81
C HIS A 275 3.07 -8.78 7.76
N VAL A 276 4.07 -8.11 7.21
CA VAL A 276 4.87 -7.10 7.92
C VAL A 276 3.97 -5.90 8.24
N ILE A 277 4.11 -5.37 9.46
CA ILE A 277 3.47 -4.11 9.83
C ILE A 277 4.50 -2.99 9.75
N LEU A 278 4.15 -1.91 9.05
CA LEU A 278 5.01 -0.75 8.88
C LEU A 278 4.45 0.42 9.70
N LEU A 279 5.32 1.02 10.51
CA LEU A 279 4.96 2.06 11.48
C LEU A 279 5.69 3.36 11.17
N GLY A 280 4.95 4.42 10.92
CA GLY A 280 5.48 5.75 10.72
C GLY A 280 5.67 6.52 12.03
N GLY A 281 6.69 7.37 12.09
CA GLY A 281 6.90 8.28 13.21
C GLY A 281 6.02 9.53 13.13
N ALA A 282 5.96 10.31 14.19
CA ALA A 282 5.32 11.63 14.17
C ALA A 282 6.09 12.61 13.27
N ARG A 283 5.59 13.83 13.14
CA ARG A 283 6.19 14.89 12.34
C ARG A 283 6.48 14.43 10.90
N TRP A 284 5.41 13.99 10.20
CA TRP A 284 5.52 13.52 8.83
C TRP A 284 6.54 12.38 8.66
N ASN A 285 6.43 11.34 9.51
CA ASN A 285 7.34 10.18 9.54
C ASN A 285 8.83 10.55 9.79
N SER A 286 9.07 11.63 10.56
CA SER A 286 10.44 12.11 10.85
C SER A 286 10.88 11.96 12.30
N ASP A 287 9.98 11.82 13.26
CA ASP A 287 10.30 11.68 14.70
C ASP A 287 9.85 10.33 15.25
N PHE A 288 10.74 9.65 15.98
CA PHE A 288 10.52 8.29 16.50
C PHE A 288 10.69 8.21 18.02
N TYR A 289 10.93 9.31 18.72
CA TYR A 289 11.25 9.31 20.16
C TYR A 289 10.09 8.81 21.04
N MET A 290 8.83 8.90 20.57
CA MET A 290 7.65 8.44 21.28
C MET A 290 7.51 6.92 21.35
N PHE A 291 8.26 6.18 20.53
CA PHE A 291 8.27 4.72 20.60
C PHE A 291 9.13 4.24 21.75
N THR A 292 8.50 3.57 22.71
CA THR A 292 9.13 3.07 23.95
C THR A 292 9.18 1.56 24.01
N ASP A 293 8.33 0.87 23.24
CA ASP A 293 8.28 -0.59 23.15
C ASP A 293 8.10 -1.01 21.68
N TRP A 294 9.08 -1.69 21.14
CA TRP A 294 9.10 -2.25 19.79
C TRP A 294 9.12 -3.78 19.77
N THR A 295 8.74 -4.41 20.91
CA THR A 295 8.72 -5.86 21.07
C THR A 295 7.30 -6.45 21.08
N PHE A 296 6.28 -5.62 20.85
CA PHE A 296 4.88 -6.02 20.91
C PHE A 296 4.42 -6.87 19.72
N ASP A 297 5.23 -6.95 18.65
CA ASP A 297 5.01 -7.82 17.51
C ASP A 297 6.36 -8.17 16.86
N ASP A 298 6.53 -9.42 16.43
CA ASP A 298 7.80 -9.94 15.90
C ASP A 298 8.02 -9.60 14.42
N ASN A 299 7.02 -9.02 13.75
CA ASN A 299 7.06 -8.77 12.31
C ASN A 299 6.70 -7.31 11.98
N ILE A 300 7.35 -6.38 12.67
CA ILE A 300 7.22 -4.93 12.45
C ILE A 300 8.50 -4.33 11.87
N MET A 301 8.34 -3.26 11.11
CA MET A 301 9.41 -2.37 10.67
C MET A 301 8.96 -0.92 10.74
N TYR A 302 9.90 0.01 10.58
CA TYR A 302 9.58 1.43 10.57
C TYR A 302 9.70 2.03 9.17
N THR A 303 8.83 3.01 8.88
CA THR A 303 8.88 3.83 7.69
C THR A 303 9.25 5.27 8.07
N CYS A 304 10.16 5.87 7.30
CA CYS A 304 10.56 7.27 7.49
C CYS A 304 10.48 8.02 6.16
N HIS A 305 10.28 9.33 6.24
CA HIS A 305 10.23 10.22 5.09
C HIS A 305 11.28 11.31 5.21
N ARG A 306 11.88 11.71 4.08
CA ARG A 306 12.84 12.79 4.08
C ARG A 306 12.90 13.50 2.73
N TYR A 307 12.49 14.74 2.71
CA TYR A 307 12.55 15.61 1.55
C TYR A 307 13.54 16.76 1.79
N GLY A 308 14.28 17.17 0.74
CA GLY A 308 15.01 18.44 0.71
C GLY A 308 16.31 18.57 1.52
N ASN A 309 16.66 17.60 2.36
CA ASN A 309 17.91 17.66 3.14
C ASN A 309 19.10 17.19 2.30
N GLU A 310 20.32 17.58 2.71
CA GLU A 310 21.53 17.03 2.10
C GLU A 310 21.55 15.50 2.19
N PRO A 311 21.93 14.79 1.11
CA PRO A 311 21.96 13.33 1.08
C PRO A 311 23.23 12.79 1.76
N THR A 312 23.29 12.93 3.09
CA THR A 312 24.39 12.48 3.94
C THR A 312 23.87 11.66 5.12
N ALA A 313 24.70 10.78 5.67
CA ALA A 313 24.34 9.98 6.84
C ALA A 313 24.07 10.87 8.07
N GLU A 314 24.75 12.02 8.19
CA GLU A 314 24.52 12.98 9.29
C GLU A 314 23.11 13.58 9.21
N ALA A 315 22.60 13.86 8.01
CA ALA A 315 21.25 14.42 7.85
C ALA A 315 20.11 13.46 8.22
N ILE A 316 20.40 12.16 8.34
CA ILE A 316 19.45 11.11 8.75
C ILE A 316 19.95 10.33 9.98
N LYS A 317 20.84 10.94 10.77
CA LYS A 317 21.45 10.30 11.92
C LYS A 317 20.44 9.81 12.95
N ASP A 318 19.41 10.59 13.20
CA ASP A 318 18.28 10.26 14.06
C ASP A 318 17.59 8.94 13.66
N TYR A 319 17.43 8.70 12.36
CA TYR A 319 16.86 7.43 11.85
C TYR A 319 17.81 6.26 12.05
N LEU A 320 19.11 6.49 11.82
CA LEU A 320 20.13 5.46 12.00
C LEU A 320 20.25 5.06 13.48
N GLU A 321 20.28 6.04 14.40
CA GLU A 321 20.31 5.79 15.84
C GLU A 321 19.06 5.05 16.32
N PHE A 322 17.87 5.40 15.83
CA PHE A 322 16.64 4.70 16.16
C PHE A 322 16.65 3.26 15.62
N ARG A 323 17.09 3.06 14.38
CA ARG A 323 17.23 1.72 13.77
C ARG A 323 18.19 0.83 14.59
N GLU A 324 19.35 1.35 14.97
CA GLU A 324 20.32 0.64 15.83
C GLU A 324 19.74 0.33 17.21
N LYS A 325 19.04 1.28 17.83
CA LYS A 325 18.39 1.12 19.13
C LYS A 325 17.35 0.00 19.12
N THR A 326 16.53 -0.08 18.09
CA THR A 326 15.45 -1.07 17.99
C THR A 326 15.92 -2.42 17.46
N GLY A 327 16.97 -2.44 16.65
CA GLY A 327 17.42 -3.63 15.91
C GLY A 327 16.42 -4.08 14.82
N LEU A 328 15.50 -3.20 14.39
CA LEU A 328 14.45 -3.49 13.42
C LEU A 328 14.73 -2.81 12.06
N PRO A 329 14.15 -3.31 10.96
CA PRO A 329 14.32 -2.70 9.67
C PRO A 329 13.65 -1.32 9.63
N MET A 330 14.25 -0.43 8.86
CA MET A 330 13.68 0.86 8.49
C MET A 330 13.83 1.07 7.00
N TYR A 331 12.83 1.66 6.34
CA TYR A 331 12.94 2.05 4.95
C TYR A 331 12.45 3.48 4.75
N MET A 332 12.88 4.10 3.66
CA MET A 332 12.46 5.42 3.25
C MET A 332 11.17 5.29 2.41
N GLY A 333 10.02 5.42 3.08
CA GLY A 333 8.70 5.24 2.45
C GLY A 333 8.38 6.30 1.41
N GLU A 334 8.88 7.54 1.66
CA GLU A 334 8.79 8.61 0.69
C GLU A 334 10.06 9.45 0.63
N ILE A 335 10.41 9.77 -0.62
CA ILE A 335 11.51 10.64 -0.99
C ILE A 335 11.26 11.10 -2.43
N GLY A 336 11.78 12.24 -2.82
CA GLY A 336 11.63 12.75 -4.19
C GLY A 336 11.60 14.27 -4.24
N HIS A 337 10.91 14.82 -5.24
CA HIS A 337 10.77 16.26 -5.45
C HIS A 337 12.10 17.05 -5.41
N ASN A 338 13.17 16.47 -5.99
CA ASN A 338 14.49 17.06 -5.95
C ASN A 338 15.21 16.93 -7.30
N THR A 339 16.43 17.46 -7.40
CA THR A 339 17.25 17.39 -8.62
C THR A 339 17.75 15.97 -8.90
N ILE A 340 18.04 15.68 -10.13
CA ILE A 340 18.64 14.41 -10.59
C ILE A 340 19.94 14.10 -9.82
N GLU A 341 20.78 15.11 -9.60
CA GLU A 341 22.03 14.96 -8.85
C GLU A 341 21.77 14.57 -7.39
N TRP A 342 20.85 15.27 -6.72
CA TRP A 342 20.48 14.97 -5.34
C TRP A 342 19.96 13.54 -5.21
N GLN A 343 19.03 13.12 -6.08
CA GLN A 343 18.46 11.78 -6.08
C GLN A 343 19.50 10.70 -6.27
N THR A 344 20.42 10.91 -7.22
CA THR A 344 21.52 9.97 -7.48
C THR A 344 22.41 9.80 -6.25
N ARG A 345 22.74 10.89 -5.56
CA ARG A 345 23.54 10.86 -4.33
C ARG A 345 22.76 10.17 -3.19
N PHE A 346 21.47 10.46 -3.08
CA PHE A 346 20.62 9.87 -2.05
C PHE A 346 20.47 8.35 -2.23
N VAL A 347 20.19 7.89 -3.43
CA VAL A 347 20.11 6.45 -3.75
C VAL A 347 21.44 5.73 -3.43
N LYS A 348 22.57 6.36 -3.74
CA LYS A 348 23.88 5.81 -3.38
C LYS A 348 24.03 5.67 -1.87
N LEU A 349 23.63 6.68 -1.11
CA LEU A 349 23.63 6.65 0.36
C LEU A 349 22.72 5.54 0.89
N MET A 350 21.50 5.42 0.40
CA MET A 350 20.55 4.39 0.85
C MET A 350 21.10 2.98 0.62
N LYS A 351 21.73 2.74 -0.53
CA LYS A 351 22.39 1.46 -0.81
C LYS A 351 23.57 1.17 0.13
N GLN A 352 24.37 2.18 0.47
CA GLN A 352 25.49 2.03 1.41
C GLN A 352 25.00 1.71 2.83
N LEU A 353 23.86 2.26 3.24
CA LEU A 353 23.28 2.08 4.57
C LEU A 353 22.34 0.86 4.65
N ASN A 354 22.13 0.15 3.56
CA ASN A 354 21.14 -0.93 3.44
C ASN A 354 19.74 -0.49 3.91
N ILE A 355 19.29 0.68 3.44
CA ILE A 355 17.95 1.24 3.69
C ILE A 355 17.21 1.24 2.36
N GLY A 356 16.13 0.47 2.26
CA GLY A 356 15.24 0.44 1.10
C GLY A 356 14.50 1.76 0.92
N TYR A 357 13.91 1.98 -0.25
CA TYR A 357 13.19 3.22 -0.54
C TYR A 357 12.10 3.05 -1.59
N THR A 358 11.09 3.93 -1.52
CA THR A 358 10.09 4.17 -2.56
C THR A 358 10.00 5.65 -2.89
N PHE A 359 10.14 6.01 -4.16
CA PHE A 359 10.10 7.41 -4.61
C PHE A 359 8.67 7.90 -4.79
N TRP A 360 8.42 9.16 -4.44
CA TRP A 360 7.16 9.87 -4.61
C TRP A 360 7.21 10.86 -5.77
N PRO A 361 6.21 10.87 -6.64
CA PRO A 361 5.31 9.77 -7.02
C PRO A 361 5.75 9.09 -8.32
N TYR A 362 5.07 7.99 -8.67
CA TYR A 362 5.26 7.33 -9.98
C TYR A 362 4.86 8.23 -11.15
N LYS A 363 3.63 8.78 -11.10
CA LYS A 363 3.03 9.54 -12.20
C LYS A 363 2.48 10.89 -11.72
N LYS A 364 2.71 11.96 -12.47
CA LYS A 364 2.06 13.27 -12.28
C LYS A 364 2.15 14.14 -13.53
N VAL A 365 1.50 15.29 -13.48
CA VAL A 365 1.77 16.37 -14.43
C VAL A 365 3.25 16.73 -14.35
N ASP A 366 3.91 16.88 -15.47
CA ASP A 366 5.36 17.04 -15.68
C ASP A 366 6.22 17.41 -14.47
N GLY A 367 7.45 16.92 -14.40
CA GLY A 367 8.38 17.19 -13.31
C GLY A 367 9.02 15.93 -12.73
N SER A 368 9.31 15.94 -11.41
CA SER A 368 10.00 14.85 -10.72
C SER A 368 9.08 13.63 -10.50
N CYS A 369 8.98 12.76 -11.51
CA CYS A 369 8.22 11.50 -11.49
C CYS A 369 8.78 10.54 -12.56
N MET A 370 8.42 9.27 -12.51
CA MET A 370 8.86 8.30 -13.52
C MET A 370 8.12 8.48 -14.85
N MET A 371 6.84 8.86 -14.76
CA MET A 371 5.94 8.98 -15.90
C MET A 371 5.23 10.34 -15.86
N GLY A 372 5.55 11.22 -16.80
CA GLY A 372 4.96 12.55 -16.93
C GLY A 372 3.82 12.59 -17.92
N PHE A 373 2.89 13.53 -17.74
CA PHE A 373 1.86 13.89 -18.72
C PHE A 373 1.56 15.38 -18.65
N SER A 374 1.04 15.94 -19.75
CA SER A 374 0.77 17.39 -19.85
C SER A 374 -0.64 17.73 -19.37
N LYS A 375 -0.79 18.85 -18.67
CA LYS A 375 -2.12 19.42 -18.39
C LYS A 375 -2.81 19.82 -19.68
N PRO A 376 -4.17 19.87 -19.71
CA PRO A 376 -4.90 20.53 -20.78
C PRO A 376 -4.47 21.99 -20.95
N GLU A 377 -4.44 22.52 -22.17
CA GLU A 377 -3.88 23.85 -22.49
C GLU A 377 -4.47 24.99 -21.65
N GLN A 378 -5.76 24.98 -21.38
CA GLN A 378 -6.44 26.04 -20.61
C GLN A 378 -6.63 25.69 -19.13
N TRP A 379 -6.02 24.61 -18.63
CA TRP A 379 -6.21 24.13 -17.26
C TRP A 379 -5.92 25.22 -16.22
N ASP A 380 -4.76 25.86 -16.31
CA ASP A 380 -4.33 26.85 -15.32
C ASP A 380 -5.19 28.12 -15.38
N SER A 381 -5.55 28.58 -16.56
CA SER A 381 -6.33 29.81 -16.73
C SER A 381 -7.81 29.68 -16.36
N ILE A 382 -8.33 28.44 -16.25
CA ILE A 382 -9.74 28.17 -15.96
C ILE A 382 -9.88 27.43 -14.63
N VAL A 383 -9.34 26.20 -14.53
CA VAL A 383 -9.58 25.32 -13.39
C VAL A 383 -8.75 25.77 -12.17
N VAL A 384 -7.44 26.00 -12.35
CA VAL A 384 -6.57 26.50 -11.27
C VAL A 384 -6.99 27.92 -10.86
N LYS A 385 -7.32 28.78 -11.79
CA LYS A 385 -7.81 30.14 -11.48
C LYS A 385 -9.08 30.08 -10.61
N TYR A 386 -10.02 29.20 -10.90
CA TYR A 386 -11.22 29.04 -10.09
C TYR A 386 -10.91 28.46 -8.71
N SER A 387 -9.96 27.53 -8.58
CA SER A 387 -9.56 26.97 -7.30
C SER A 387 -9.03 28.03 -6.32
N GLU A 388 -8.45 29.11 -6.82
CA GLU A 388 -7.90 30.24 -6.05
C GLU A 388 -8.89 31.41 -5.92
N ALA A 389 -10.07 31.34 -6.52
CA ALA A 389 -11.08 32.38 -6.43
C ALA A 389 -11.71 32.44 -5.03
N SER A 390 -12.17 33.65 -4.63
CA SER A 390 -12.95 33.80 -3.42
C SER A 390 -14.31 33.07 -3.57
N ARG A 391 -14.63 32.21 -2.61
CA ARG A 391 -15.85 31.39 -2.57
C ARG A 391 -16.58 31.51 -1.22
N LYS A 392 -16.45 32.67 -0.58
CA LYS A 392 -17.05 32.93 0.76
C LYS A 392 -18.56 33.08 0.72
N THR A 393 -19.11 33.48 -0.44
CA THR A 393 -20.55 33.66 -0.62
C THR A 393 -20.99 33.03 -1.93
N PHE A 394 -22.27 32.64 -2.02
CA PHE A 394 -22.85 32.12 -3.28
C PHE A 394 -22.82 33.14 -4.44
N LYS A 395 -22.79 34.45 -4.11
CA LYS A 395 -22.62 35.47 -5.14
C LYS A 395 -21.23 35.40 -5.74
N GLU A 396 -20.18 35.37 -4.92
CA GLU A 396 -18.78 35.23 -5.38
C GLU A 396 -18.57 33.96 -6.18
N MET A 397 -19.12 32.83 -5.70
CA MET A 397 -19.06 31.56 -6.43
C MET A 397 -19.66 31.67 -7.84
N ARG A 398 -20.86 32.25 -7.97
CA ARG A 398 -21.52 32.45 -9.29
C ARG A 398 -20.76 33.38 -10.19
N GLU A 399 -20.17 34.46 -9.67
CA GLU A 399 -19.42 35.44 -10.44
C GLU A 399 -18.07 34.89 -10.94
N ALA A 400 -17.43 34.03 -10.15
CA ALA A 400 -16.17 33.38 -10.50
C ALA A 400 -16.36 32.13 -11.37
N HIS A 401 -17.55 31.56 -11.40
CA HIS A 401 -17.85 30.25 -11.98
C HIS A 401 -17.47 30.18 -13.46
N PRO A 402 -16.62 29.21 -13.88
CA PRO A 402 -16.25 29.03 -15.27
C PRO A 402 -17.42 28.43 -16.08
N ARG A 403 -17.33 28.52 -17.40
CA ARG A 403 -18.33 27.87 -18.27
C ARG A 403 -18.26 26.35 -18.09
N GLN A 404 -19.35 25.72 -17.64
CA GLN A 404 -19.42 24.28 -17.37
C GLN A 404 -18.94 23.43 -18.55
N GLU A 405 -19.37 23.75 -19.77
CA GLU A 405 -18.98 23.01 -20.97
C GLU A 405 -17.47 23.01 -21.18
N THR A 406 -16.81 24.15 -20.95
CA THR A 406 -15.36 24.25 -21.05
C THR A 406 -14.67 23.40 -19.97
N VAL A 407 -15.20 23.39 -18.75
CA VAL A 407 -14.65 22.55 -17.67
C VAL A 407 -14.81 21.07 -18.00
N ARG A 408 -15.98 20.62 -18.50
CA ARG A 408 -16.18 19.21 -18.94
C ARG A 408 -15.15 18.79 -19.99
N GLN A 409 -14.88 19.64 -20.97
CA GLN A 409 -13.87 19.38 -21.99
C GLN A 409 -12.47 19.25 -21.38
N LEU A 410 -12.10 20.16 -20.45
CA LEU A 410 -10.82 20.11 -19.75
C LEU A 410 -10.67 18.87 -18.86
N LEU A 411 -11.71 18.48 -18.13
CA LEU A 411 -11.71 17.26 -17.34
C LEU A 411 -11.56 16.01 -18.22
N SER A 412 -12.28 15.95 -19.33
CA SER A 412 -12.16 14.85 -20.30
C SER A 412 -10.75 14.78 -20.92
N GLN A 413 -10.17 15.93 -21.27
CA GLN A 413 -8.82 15.99 -21.82
C GLN A 413 -7.75 15.63 -20.75
N PHE A 414 -7.96 16.01 -19.50
CA PHE A 414 -7.08 15.60 -18.39
C PHE A 414 -7.03 14.06 -18.28
N ILE A 415 -8.19 13.40 -18.35
CA ILE A 415 -8.27 11.93 -18.36
C ILE A 415 -7.53 11.35 -19.56
N GLU A 416 -7.73 11.91 -20.75
CA GLU A 416 -7.04 11.43 -21.95
C GLU A 416 -5.52 11.58 -21.84
N ASN A 417 -5.05 12.73 -21.36
CA ASN A 417 -3.62 13.01 -21.20
C ASN A 417 -2.95 12.10 -20.17
N CYS A 418 -3.64 11.70 -19.09
CA CYS A 418 -3.06 10.84 -18.07
C CYS A 418 -3.07 9.34 -18.41
N ARG A 419 -3.67 8.93 -19.54
CA ARG A 419 -3.61 7.54 -20.03
C ARG A 419 -2.16 7.15 -20.32
N PHE A 420 -1.81 5.91 -20.00
CA PHE A 420 -0.44 5.40 -20.17
C PHE A 420 0.15 5.69 -21.54
N ASP A 421 -0.62 5.48 -22.61
CA ASP A 421 -0.16 5.64 -23.99
C ASP A 421 0.09 7.11 -24.39
N ASN A 422 -0.41 8.07 -23.63
CA ASN A 422 -0.24 9.51 -23.83
C ASN A 422 0.77 10.13 -22.84
N CYS A 423 1.31 9.31 -21.92
CA CYS A 423 2.35 9.71 -21.00
C CYS A 423 3.74 9.52 -21.59
N HIS A 424 4.73 10.17 -21.01
CA HIS A 424 6.13 10.05 -21.44
C HIS A 424 7.04 9.69 -20.26
N PRO A 425 7.90 8.65 -20.40
CA PRO A 425 8.85 8.27 -19.38
C PRO A 425 9.96 9.31 -19.24
N GLN A 426 10.25 9.70 -18.00
CA GLN A 426 11.36 10.62 -17.70
C GLN A 426 12.63 9.84 -17.42
N ARG A 427 13.36 9.48 -18.48
CA ARG A 427 14.48 8.53 -18.43
C ARG A 427 15.58 8.93 -17.46
N ASP A 428 15.97 10.22 -17.43
CA ASP A 428 17.03 10.70 -16.54
C ASP A 428 16.58 10.63 -15.07
N TYR A 429 15.31 10.94 -14.82
CA TYR A 429 14.71 10.76 -13.50
C TYR A 429 14.73 9.29 -13.08
N ILE A 430 14.25 8.37 -13.92
CA ILE A 430 14.25 6.93 -13.65
C ILE A 430 15.67 6.44 -13.34
N LYS A 431 16.66 6.85 -14.12
CA LYS A 431 18.08 6.51 -13.90
C LYS A 431 18.60 7.02 -12.55
N SER A 432 18.20 8.23 -12.13
CA SER A 432 18.61 8.80 -10.84
C SER A 432 18.07 8.02 -9.65
N LEU A 433 16.95 7.31 -9.82
CA LEU A 433 16.39 6.39 -8.82
C LEU A 433 17.17 5.08 -8.69
N GLY A 434 18.23 4.90 -9.45
CA GLY A 434 18.99 3.65 -9.51
C GLY A 434 18.28 2.53 -10.26
N LEU A 435 17.25 2.87 -11.03
CA LEU A 435 16.48 1.99 -11.89
C LEU A 435 17.09 1.95 -13.30
N LYS A 436 16.58 1.05 -14.14
CA LYS A 436 17.03 0.91 -15.54
C LYS A 436 16.02 1.66 -16.42
N PRO A 437 16.41 2.74 -17.14
CA PRO A 437 15.50 3.53 -17.98
C PRO A 437 15.18 2.84 -19.30
#